data_40dfcdd05218cc95c29fb7d0dcc00753
#
_entry.id   40dfcdd05218cc95c29fb7d0dcc00753
#
_cell.length_a   1.000
_cell.length_b   1.000
_cell.length_c   1.000
_cell.angle_alpha   90.00
_cell.angle_beta   90.00
_cell.angle_gamma   90.00
#
_symmetry.space_group_name_H-M   'P 1'
#
loop_
_entity.id
_entity.type
_entity.pdbx_description
1 polymer ?
#
loop_
_entity_poly.entity_id
_entity_poly.type
_entity_poly.pdbx_seq_one_letter_code
_entity_poly.pdbx_strand_id
1 'polypeptide(L)'
;MKTKKHKIHFNKTIKNNQNNGFMTSIWGPAIWHFLHIISFNYPVEPNKEQKKHYYDFIMSLKYILPCKKCRKNLIKNFKHLPLTMRDMENRDTFSLYIYKLHELINTMLHKKSGLTYEDVKNNYEKFRATDCQKNIKNEIGCSKPLNGKKKKCIIKIV
;
A
#
# COMPACT_ATOMS: atom_id res chain seq x y z
N MET A 1 13.46 14.44 -53.93
CA MET A 1 12.63 14.07 -52.79
C MET A 1 13.00 14.90 -51.58
N LYS A 2 12.13 15.79 -51.10
CA LYS A 2 12.42 16.68 -49.94
C LYS A 2 11.86 15.99 -48.67
N THR A 3 12.71 15.54 -47.79
CA THR A 3 12.35 14.97 -46.49
C THR A 3 11.80 16.06 -45.58
N LYS A 4 10.51 15.96 -45.21
CA LYS A 4 9.88 16.83 -44.21
C LYS A 4 10.46 16.48 -42.82
N LYS A 5 11.29 17.37 -42.26
CA LYS A 5 11.69 17.29 -40.85
C LYS A 5 10.48 17.57 -39.99
N HIS A 6 10.00 16.53 -39.29
CA HIS A 6 9.02 16.70 -38.20
C HIS A 6 9.71 17.44 -37.06
N LYS A 7 9.35 18.68 -36.84
CA LYS A 7 9.71 19.42 -35.62
C LYS A 7 8.84 18.89 -34.50
N ILE A 8 9.42 18.10 -33.58
CA ILE A 8 8.78 17.74 -32.32
C ILE A 8 8.72 19.05 -31.50
N HIS A 9 7.53 19.64 -31.39
CA HIS A 9 7.30 20.74 -30.45
C HIS A 9 7.26 20.10 -29.03
N PHE A 10 8.37 20.22 -28.31
CA PHE A 10 8.33 20.07 -26.84
C PHE A 10 7.51 21.25 -26.32
N ASN A 11 6.26 21.01 -25.98
CA ASN A 11 5.48 21.97 -25.23
C ASN A 11 6.29 22.36 -23.99
N LYS A 12 6.57 23.65 -23.84
CA LYS A 12 7.18 24.25 -22.66
C LYS A 12 6.43 23.66 -21.45
N THR A 13 7.11 22.80 -20.69
CA THR A 13 6.60 22.33 -19.41
C THR A 13 6.19 23.55 -18.61
N ILE A 14 4.91 23.70 -18.35
CA ILE A 14 4.38 24.77 -17.53
C ILE A 14 5.19 24.70 -16.23
N LYS A 15 5.98 25.76 -15.95
CA LYS A 15 6.66 25.95 -14.67
C LYS A 15 5.59 26.24 -13.61
N ASN A 16 4.71 25.29 -13.35
CA ASN A 16 3.90 25.28 -12.15
C ASN A 16 4.84 24.90 -11.01
N ASN A 17 5.25 25.90 -10.25
CA ASN A 17 6.07 25.79 -9.04
C ASN A 17 5.38 24.99 -7.91
N GLN A 18 4.31 24.27 -8.20
CA GLN A 18 3.58 23.37 -7.32
C GLN A 18 3.61 21.96 -7.90
N ASN A 19 4.78 21.33 -7.89
CA ASN A 19 4.84 19.90 -8.15
C ASN A 19 4.28 19.16 -6.94
N ASN A 20 2.94 19.18 -6.81
CA ASN A 20 2.19 18.54 -5.73
C ASN A 20 2.16 17.01 -5.90
N GLY A 21 2.68 16.49 -7.01
CA GLY A 21 2.68 15.09 -7.36
C GLY A 21 1.32 14.62 -7.90
N PHE A 22 1.06 13.31 -7.79
CA PHE A 22 -0.15 12.69 -8.28
C PHE A 22 -1.33 12.81 -7.30
N MET A 23 -2.55 12.74 -7.83
CA MET A 23 -3.80 12.81 -7.05
C MET A 23 -3.90 11.60 -6.11
N THR A 24 -4.02 11.88 -4.81
CA THR A 24 -4.13 10.83 -3.76
C THR A 24 -5.36 9.95 -3.92
N SER A 25 -6.44 10.45 -4.52
CA SER A 25 -7.64 9.65 -4.82
C SER A 25 -7.36 8.49 -5.78
N ILE A 26 -6.33 8.60 -6.62
CA ILE A 26 -5.96 7.57 -7.60
C ILE A 26 -5.05 6.52 -6.98
N TRP A 27 -3.93 6.93 -6.37
CA TRP A 27 -2.93 5.98 -5.87
C TRP A 27 -3.10 5.62 -4.39
N GLY A 28 -3.80 6.47 -3.61
CA GLY A 28 -3.94 6.29 -2.16
C GLY A 28 -4.60 4.97 -1.76
N PRO A 29 -5.76 4.59 -2.33
CA PRO A 29 -6.37 3.29 -2.04
C PRO A 29 -5.45 2.10 -2.36
N ALA A 30 -4.73 2.17 -3.49
CA ALA A 30 -3.83 1.10 -3.93
C ALA A 30 -2.64 0.92 -2.96
N ILE A 31 -2.00 2.01 -2.52
CA ILE A 31 -0.90 1.93 -1.56
C ILE A 31 -1.37 1.40 -0.20
N TRP A 32 -2.55 1.82 0.29
CA TRP A 32 -3.09 1.30 1.53
C TRP A 32 -3.40 -0.19 1.43
N HIS A 33 -4.00 -0.62 0.32
CA HIS A 33 -4.25 -2.04 0.08
C HIS A 33 -2.94 -2.84 0.09
N PHE A 34 -1.91 -2.35 -0.60
CA PHE A 34 -0.59 -2.97 -0.61
C PHE A 34 0.05 -3.01 0.79
N LEU A 35 0.00 -1.91 1.55
CA LEU A 35 0.56 -1.86 2.91
C LEU A 35 -0.10 -2.85 3.85
N HIS A 36 -1.42 -3.01 3.78
CA HIS A 36 -2.11 -4.05 4.53
C HIS A 36 -1.71 -5.45 4.09
N ILE A 37 -1.68 -5.74 2.77
CA ILE A 37 -1.24 -7.05 2.27
C ILE A 37 0.14 -7.41 2.79
N ILE A 38 1.13 -6.54 2.65
CA ILE A 38 2.50 -6.84 3.12
C ILE A 38 2.57 -6.99 4.64
N SER A 39 1.75 -6.25 5.40
CA SER A 39 1.74 -6.36 6.86
C SER A 39 1.12 -7.68 7.33
N PHE A 40 0.06 -8.15 6.71
CA PHE A 40 -0.51 -9.47 6.98
C PHE A 40 0.31 -10.61 6.38
N ASN A 41 1.21 -10.34 5.42
CA ASN A 41 2.18 -11.30 4.92
C ASN A 41 3.52 -11.30 5.70
N TYR A 42 3.68 -10.39 6.64
CA TYR A 42 4.87 -10.31 7.48
C TYR A 42 5.10 -11.65 8.22
N PRO A 43 6.34 -12.12 8.40
CA PRO A 43 6.60 -13.37 9.13
C PRO A 43 6.02 -13.35 10.54
N VAL A 44 5.55 -14.51 11.02
CA VAL A 44 5.11 -14.66 12.41
C VAL A 44 6.29 -14.52 13.37
N GLU A 45 7.44 -15.10 12.97
CA GLU A 45 8.71 -15.05 13.69
C GLU A 45 9.79 -14.44 12.78
N PRO A 46 9.80 -13.11 12.64
CA PRO A 46 10.75 -12.45 11.75
C PRO A 46 12.16 -12.45 12.34
N ASN A 47 13.17 -12.74 11.51
CA ASN A 47 14.56 -12.54 11.89
C ASN A 47 14.96 -11.04 11.87
N LYS A 48 16.18 -10.72 12.33
CA LYS A 48 16.66 -9.33 12.41
C LYS A 48 16.70 -8.62 11.06
N GLU A 49 17.07 -9.32 10.01
CA GLU A 49 17.16 -8.79 8.65
C GLU A 49 15.77 -8.48 8.09
N GLN A 50 14.82 -9.40 8.24
CA GLN A 50 13.43 -9.18 7.86
C GLN A 50 12.81 -7.99 8.59
N LYS A 51 13.01 -7.89 9.92
CA LYS A 51 12.58 -6.71 10.71
C LYS A 51 13.11 -5.43 10.11
N LYS A 52 14.42 -5.40 9.79
CA LYS A 52 15.08 -4.22 9.22
C LYS A 52 14.51 -3.86 7.85
N HIS A 53 14.35 -4.81 6.94
CA HIS A 53 13.84 -4.54 5.59
C HIS A 53 12.43 -3.95 5.61
N TYR A 54 11.52 -4.50 6.38
CA TYR A 54 10.16 -3.97 6.49
C TYR A 54 10.13 -2.61 7.18
N TYR A 55 10.92 -2.42 8.22
CA TYR A 55 11.07 -1.13 8.90
C TYR A 55 11.58 -0.06 7.92
N ASP A 56 12.69 -0.32 7.23
CA ASP A 56 13.29 0.62 6.29
C ASP A 56 12.33 0.95 5.14
N PHE A 57 11.60 -0.04 4.63
CA PHE A 57 10.58 0.16 3.62
C PHE A 57 9.50 1.15 4.10
N ILE A 58 8.90 0.93 5.26
CA ILE A 58 7.87 1.83 5.81
C ILE A 58 8.45 3.22 6.04
N MET A 59 9.64 3.32 6.61
CA MET A 59 10.29 4.59 6.86
C MET A 59 10.68 5.34 5.59
N SER A 60 10.93 4.64 4.48
CA SER A 60 11.22 5.25 3.18
C SER A 60 10.02 5.97 2.56
N LEU A 61 8.80 5.56 2.87
CA LEU A 61 7.57 6.14 2.30
C LEU A 61 7.48 7.65 2.51
N LYS A 62 7.99 8.17 3.62
CA LYS A 62 8.01 9.62 3.89
C LYS A 62 8.84 10.43 2.89
N TYR A 63 9.67 9.78 2.07
CA TYR A 63 10.50 10.40 1.03
C TYR A 63 9.98 10.16 -0.37
N ILE A 64 9.36 8.99 -0.62
CA ILE A 64 9.04 8.51 -1.97
C ILE A 64 7.56 8.63 -2.35
N LEU A 65 6.62 8.85 -1.41
CA LEU A 65 5.21 9.03 -1.76
C LEU A 65 5.04 10.09 -2.87
N PRO A 66 4.20 9.83 -3.91
CA PRO A 66 4.10 10.68 -5.08
C PRO A 66 3.33 12.01 -4.85
N CYS A 67 3.20 12.44 -3.59
CA CYS A 67 2.53 13.67 -3.17
C CYS A 67 3.37 14.39 -2.11
N LYS A 68 3.80 15.60 -2.40
CA LYS A 68 4.64 16.41 -1.49
C LYS A 68 3.96 16.67 -0.13
N LYS A 69 2.65 16.99 -0.14
CA LYS A 69 1.86 17.17 1.09
C LYS A 69 1.78 15.88 1.89
N CYS A 70 1.62 14.73 1.20
CA CYS A 70 1.52 13.43 1.86
C CYS A 70 2.83 13.05 2.55
N ARG A 71 4.00 13.30 1.92
CA ARG A 71 5.31 13.07 2.55
C ARG A 71 5.47 13.91 3.81
N LYS A 72 5.14 15.22 3.76
CA LYS A 72 5.19 16.11 4.93
C LYS A 72 4.26 15.65 6.05
N ASN A 73 3.05 15.21 5.70
CA ASN A 73 2.09 14.70 6.67
C ASN A 73 2.57 13.39 7.29
N LEU A 74 3.13 12.47 6.48
CA LEU A 74 3.65 11.21 6.99
C LEU A 74 4.82 11.41 7.97
N ILE A 75 5.69 12.40 7.73
CA ILE A 75 6.73 12.78 8.69
C ILE A 75 6.12 13.21 10.02
N LYS A 76 5.03 13.99 10.01
CA LYS A 76 4.32 14.41 11.23
C LYS A 76 3.66 13.21 11.91
N ASN A 77 3.02 12.35 11.12
CA ASN A 77 2.35 11.16 11.65
C ASN A 77 3.33 10.20 12.33
N PHE A 78 4.54 10.03 11.78
CA PHE A 78 5.59 9.24 12.44
C PHE A 78 6.13 9.86 13.73
N LYS A 79 5.91 11.17 13.96
CA LYS A 79 6.19 11.79 15.27
C LYS A 79 5.09 11.48 16.28
N HIS A 80 3.83 11.41 15.86
CA HIS A 80 2.69 11.09 16.72
C HIS A 80 2.55 9.58 16.96
N LEU A 81 2.87 8.77 15.96
CA LEU A 81 2.82 7.32 15.99
C LEU A 81 4.15 6.78 15.45
N PRO A 82 5.23 6.79 16.26
CA PRO A 82 6.53 6.32 15.81
C PRO A 82 6.50 4.80 15.57
N LEU A 83 7.07 4.36 14.44
CA LEU A 83 7.34 2.96 14.19
C LEU A 83 8.55 2.54 15.02
N THR A 84 8.39 1.53 15.83
CA THR A 84 9.44 1.03 16.73
C THR A 84 9.78 -0.44 16.43
N MET A 85 10.88 -0.95 16.98
CA MET A 85 11.22 -2.36 16.83
C MET A 85 10.24 -3.30 17.57
N ARG A 86 9.46 -2.79 18.52
CA ARG A 86 8.35 -3.54 19.15
C ARG A 86 7.23 -3.81 18.16
N ASP A 87 6.93 -2.83 17.30
CA ASP A 87 5.92 -3.01 16.25
C ASP A 87 6.37 -4.02 15.18
N MET A 88 7.69 -4.26 15.08
CA MET A 88 8.29 -5.25 14.18
C MET A 88 8.46 -6.63 14.83
N GLU A 89 7.94 -6.86 16.02
CA GLU A 89 8.17 -8.11 16.76
C GLU A 89 7.59 -9.33 16.05
N ASN A 90 6.37 -9.22 15.56
CA ASN A 90 5.69 -10.28 14.83
C ASN A 90 4.64 -9.70 13.86
N ARG A 91 3.92 -10.60 13.16
CA ARG A 91 2.88 -10.22 12.19
C ARG A 91 1.76 -9.41 12.83
N ASP A 92 1.28 -9.80 14.01
CA ASP A 92 0.14 -9.13 14.65
C ASP A 92 0.53 -7.71 15.08
N THR A 93 1.71 -7.51 15.65
CA THR A 93 2.18 -6.17 16.07
C THR A 93 2.38 -5.26 14.86
N PHE A 94 2.97 -5.78 13.77
CA PHE A 94 3.23 -4.98 12.59
C PHE A 94 1.94 -4.64 11.81
N SER A 95 1.03 -5.59 11.63
CA SER A 95 -0.25 -5.32 10.96
C SER A 95 -1.15 -4.40 11.80
N LEU A 96 -1.13 -4.51 13.12
CA LEU A 96 -1.80 -3.57 14.02
C LEU A 96 -1.23 -2.16 13.90
N TYR A 97 0.10 -2.02 13.78
CA TYR A 97 0.73 -0.72 13.54
C TYR A 97 0.25 -0.10 12.22
N ILE A 98 0.23 -0.86 11.11
CA ILE A 98 -0.25 -0.37 9.81
C ILE A 98 -1.71 0.04 9.88
N TYR A 99 -2.56 -0.72 10.57
CA TYR A 99 -3.96 -0.35 10.83
C TYR A 99 -4.05 0.99 11.59
N LYS A 100 -3.32 1.14 12.69
CA LYS A 100 -3.30 2.39 13.49
C LYS A 100 -2.82 3.59 12.68
N LEU A 101 -1.81 3.41 11.84
CA LEU A 101 -1.31 4.45 10.95
C LEU A 101 -2.36 4.88 9.92
N HIS A 102 -3.10 3.91 9.36
CA HIS A 102 -4.20 4.19 8.44
C HIS A 102 -5.33 4.97 9.11
N GLU A 103 -5.77 4.54 10.30
CA GLU A 103 -6.81 5.24 11.06
C GLU A 103 -6.38 6.64 11.52
N LEU A 104 -5.11 6.84 11.89
CA LEU A 104 -4.56 8.16 12.18
C LEU A 104 -4.68 9.09 10.95
N ILE A 105 -4.37 8.58 9.77
CA ILE A 105 -4.47 9.37 8.53
C ILE A 105 -5.93 9.58 8.13
N ASN A 106 -6.80 8.60 8.31
CA ASN A 106 -8.24 8.76 8.12
C ASN A 106 -8.80 9.88 9.01
N THR A 107 -8.46 9.88 10.29
CA THR A 107 -8.85 10.90 11.25
C THR A 107 -8.36 12.30 10.82
N MET A 108 -7.10 12.41 10.40
CA MET A 108 -6.53 13.66 9.88
C MET A 108 -7.25 14.15 8.62
N LEU A 109 -7.82 13.26 7.83
CA LEU A 109 -8.58 13.57 6.62
C LEU A 109 -10.09 13.69 6.87
N HIS A 110 -10.52 13.67 8.13
CA HIS A 110 -11.94 13.67 8.54
C HIS A 110 -12.75 12.50 7.94
N LYS A 111 -12.08 11.35 7.76
CA LYS A 111 -12.69 10.10 7.30
C LYS A 111 -12.82 9.12 8.46
N LYS A 112 -13.80 8.23 8.36
CA LYS A 112 -13.99 7.12 9.29
C LYS A 112 -14.09 5.84 8.47
N SER A 113 -13.27 4.84 8.77
CA SER A 113 -13.39 3.52 8.14
C SER A 113 -14.59 2.74 8.68
N GLY A 114 -14.91 2.94 9.95
CA GLY A 114 -15.91 2.15 10.68
C GLY A 114 -15.49 0.70 10.92
N LEU A 115 -14.24 0.33 10.60
CA LEU A 115 -13.72 -1.02 10.74
C LEU A 115 -12.80 -1.12 11.95
N THR A 116 -12.98 -2.17 12.73
CA THR A 116 -12.03 -2.56 13.77
C THR A 116 -10.80 -3.23 13.18
N TYR A 117 -9.72 -3.37 13.96
CA TYR A 117 -8.55 -4.14 13.52
C TYR A 117 -8.92 -5.59 13.16
N GLU A 118 -9.79 -6.22 13.92
CA GLU A 118 -10.25 -7.59 13.66
C GLU A 118 -11.03 -7.68 12.32
N ASP A 119 -11.85 -6.69 12.00
CA ASP A 119 -12.54 -6.64 10.71
C ASP A 119 -11.54 -6.57 9.56
N VAL A 120 -10.53 -5.70 9.68
CA VAL A 120 -9.47 -5.57 8.68
C VAL A 120 -8.66 -6.86 8.58
N LYS A 121 -8.23 -7.44 9.71
CA LYS A 121 -7.52 -8.73 9.77
C LYS A 121 -8.30 -9.81 9.05
N ASN A 122 -9.57 -9.99 9.42
CA ASN A 122 -10.44 -11.00 8.81
C ASN A 122 -10.64 -10.80 7.31
N ASN A 123 -10.70 -9.54 6.84
CA ASN A 123 -10.84 -9.26 5.42
C ASN A 123 -9.56 -9.61 4.64
N TYR A 124 -8.37 -9.30 5.17
CA TYR A 124 -7.11 -9.59 4.50
C TYR A 124 -6.70 -11.06 4.59
N GLU A 125 -7.01 -11.77 5.68
CA GLU A 125 -6.77 -13.21 5.79
C GLU A 125 -7.57 -14.01 4.73
N LYS A 126 -8.72 -13.52 4.27
CA LYS A 126 -9.47 -14.13 3.16
C LYS A 126 -8.73 -14.10 1.82
N PHE A 127 -7.77 -13.18 1.66
CA PHE A 127 -6.95 -13.08 0.44
C PHE A 127 -5.70 -13.96 0.50
N ARG A 128 -5.45 -14.64 1.61
CA ARG A 128 -4.29 -15.51 1.74
C ARG A 128 -4.34 -16.64 0.72
N ALA A 129 -3.24 -16.82 -0.02
CA ALA A 129 -3.11 -17.94 -0.93
C ALA A 129 -3.17 -19.25 -0.16
N THR A 130 -4.03 -20.17 -0.59
CA THR A 130 -4.03 -21.55 -0.09
C THR A 130 -3.02 -22.36 -0.89
N ASP A 131 -2.44 -23.40 -0.25
CA ASP A 131 -1.43 -24.25 -0.87
C ASP A 131 -1.89 -24.81 -2.22
N CYS A 132 -1.19 -24.41 -3.30
CA CYS A 132 -1.57 -24.69 -4.67
C CYS A 132 -1.00 -25.97 -5.23
N GLN A 133 -0.54 -26.91 -4.39
CA GLN A 133 0.14 -28.13 -4.85
C GLN A 133 -0.72 -29.04 -5.75
N LYS A 134 -1.98 -28.75 -6.00
CA LYS A 134 -2.86 -29.64 -6.76
C LYS A 134 -3.27 -29.20 -8.17
N ASN A 135 -2.93 -27.99 -8.66
CA ASN A 135 -3.34 -27.58 -10.02
C ASN A 135 -2.39 -26.56 -10.67
N ILE A 136 -1.29 -27.05 -11.26
CA ILE A 136 -0.28 -26.23 -11.97
C ILE A 136 -0.74 -25.77 -13.38
N LYS A 137 -1.95 -26.05 -13.82
CA LYS A 137 -2.34 -25.82 -15.23
C LYS A 137 -3.08 -24.52 -15.55
N ASN A 138 -3.46 -23.73 -14.56
CA ASN A 138 -4.03 -22.39 -14.80
C ASN A 138 -3.58 -21.48 -13.65
N GLU A 139 -3.01 -20.32 -13.95
CA GLU A 139 -2.75 -19.21 -13.02
C GLU A 139 -4.08 -18.65 -12.46
N ILE A 140 -4.81 -19.47 -11.76
CA ILE A 140 -5.95 -19.08 -10.97
C ILE A 140 -5.34 -18.76 -9.62
N GLY A 141 -5.35 -17.47 -9.24
CA GLY A 141 -4.84 -17.06 -7.93
C GLY A 141 -5.31 -18.03 -6.85
N CYS A 142 -4.37 -18.48 -6.00
CA CYS A 142 -4.53 -19.57 -5.03
C CYS A 142 -5.46 -19.23 -3.85
N SER A 143 -6.42 -18.34 -4.02
CA SER A 143 -7.45 -18.02 -3.04
C SER A 143 -8.74 -18.76 -3.35
N LYS A 144 -9.31 -19.46 -2.36
CA LYS A 144 -10.66 -19.99 -2.48
C LYS A 144 -11.64 -18.82 -2.67
N PRO A 145 -12.53 -18.86 -3.69
CA PRO A 145 -13.49 -17.79 -3.87
C PRO A 145 -14.45 -17.71 -2.68
N LEU A 146 -14.70 -16.51 -2.17
CA LEU A 146 -15.76 -16.27 -1.20
C LEU A 146 -17.10 -16.82 -1.75
N ASN A 147 -17.80 -17.64 -0.98
CA ASN A 147 -19.10 -18.24 -1.34
C ASN A 147 -19.06 -19.17 -2.57
N GLY A 148 -17.95 -19.86 -2.84
CA GLY A 148 -17.88 -20.86 -3.92
C GLY A 148 -17.97 -20.31 -5.35
N LYS A 149 -18.12 -19.01 -5.55
CA LYS A 149 -18.17 -18.37 -6.87
C LYS A 149 -16.86 -17.66 -7.19
N LYS A 150 -16.24 -18.01 -8.33
CA LYS A 150 -15.06 -17.30 -8.85
C LYS A 150 -15.46 -15.86 -9.17
N LYS A 151 -15.01 -14.89 -8.37
CA LYS A 151 -15.06 -13.48 -8.74
C LYS A 151 -13.72 -13.10 -9.36
N LYS A 152 -13.76 -12.55 -10.58
CA LYS A 152 -12.58 -11.87 -11.14
C LYS A 152 -12.23 -10.71 -10.20
N CYS A 153 -10.99 -10.68 -9.72
CA CYS A 153 -10.47 -9.50 -9.05
C CYS A 153 -10.29 -8.43 -10.13
N ILE A 154 -11.30 -7.60 -10.33
CA ILE A 154 -11.21 -6.46 -11.24
C ILE A 154 -10.75 -5.29 -10.37
N ILE A 155 -9.47 -5.00 -10.41
CA ILE A 155 -8.96 -3.71 -9.97
C ILE A 155 -9.39 -2.71 -11.03
N LYS A 156 -10.50 -2.03 -10.82
CA LYS A 156 -10.82 -0.85 -11.63
C LYS A 156 -9.85 0.26 -11.21
N ILE A 157 -8.81 0.45 -12.01
CA ILE A 157 -8.03 1.68 -12.00
C ILE A 157 -8.93 2.71 -12.68
N VAL A 158 -9.60 3.53 -11.89
CA VAL A 158 -10.42 4.66 -12.37
C VAL A 158 -9.56 5.91 -12.27
#